data_ba22d0edf123625b15048545f03ab35b
#
_entry.id   ba22d0edf123625b15048545f03ab35b
#
_cell.length_a   1.000
_cell.length_b   1.000
_cell.length_c   1.000
_cell.angle_alpha   90.00
_cell.angle_beta   90.00
_cell.angle_gamma   90.00
#
_symmetry.space_group_name_H-M   'P 1'
#
loop_
_entity.id
_entity.type
_entity.pdbx_description
1 polymer ?
#
loop_
_entity_poly.entity_id
_entity_poly.type
_entity_poly.pdbx_seq_one_letter_code
_entity_poly.pdbx_strand_id
1 'polypeptide(L)'
;MAFPDTLRCVDPAGPQADTGLLPFSDLLVRACRGHRVVGGPLLWFARDLAVLHEKRVVGRGGRVESDAVVLREIDCRRSELVLAIDDWVLRGVPQHRLGATLHTETIGAVIDRLAESSVRAHHALMTLDADDELLHSAWHHLAELADAYDDLVRDVLAGRRRLPEW
;
A
#
# COMPACT_ATOMS: atom_id res chain seq x y z
N MET A 1 9.20 -28.07 14.48
CA MET A 1 7.88 -27.50 14.17
C MET A 1 8.01 -26.81 12.81
N ALA A 2 7.49 -27.43 11.78
CA ALA A 2 7.71 -27.01 10.39
C ALA A 2 6.73 -25.90 10.03
N PHE A 3 7.24 -24.80 9.48
CA PHE A 3 6.44 -23.76 8.84
C PHE A 3 5.88 -24.32 7.52
N PRO A 4 4.60 -24.15 7.22
CA PRO A 4 4.08 -24.56 5.93
C PRO A 4 4.61 -23.61 4.84
N ASP A 5 5.40 -24.21 3.98
CA ASP A 5 5.89 -23.68 2.71
C ASP A 5 4.68 -23.55 1.75
N THR A 6 4.14 -22.35 1.62
CA THR A 6 3.14 -22.05 0.59
C THR A 6 3.55 -20.77 -0.15
N LEU A 7 4.77 -20.82 -0.70
CA LEU A 7 5.10 -19.99 -1.85
C LEU A 7 4.31 -20.56 -3.05
N ARG A 8 3.08 -20.09 -3.23
CA ARG A 8 2.43 -20.24 -4.52
C ARG A 8 3.24 -19.43 -5.52
N CYS A 9 3.92 -20.16 -6.40
CA CYS A 9 4.43 -19.58 -7.64
C CYS A 9 3.29 -18.84 -8.32
N VAL A 10 3.43 -17.53 -8.42
CA VAL A 10 2.56 -16.71 -9.26
C VAL A 10 2.98 -17.04 -10.69
N ASP A 11 2.12 -17.74 -11.45
CA ASP A 11 2.27 -17.92 -12.88
C ASP A 11 2.46 -16.55 -13.55
N PRO A 12 3.46 -16.40 -14.43
CA PRO A 12 3.64 -15.19 -15.22
C PRO A 12 2.65 -15.17 -16.40
N ALA A 13 1.37 -15.36 -16.15
CA ALA A 13 0.37 -15.05 -17.14
C ALA A 13 0.29 -13.52 -17.24
N GLY A 14 0.75 -12.99 -18.39
CA GLY A 14 0.77 -11.56 -18.67
C GLY A 14 -0.56 -10.87 -18.42
N PRO A 15 -0.58 -9.55 -18.31
CA PRO A 15 -1.76 -8.79 -17.90
C PRO A 15 -2.89 -9.05 -18.90
N GLN A 16 -3.89 -9.80 -18.47
CA GLN A 16 -5.17 -9.79 -19.15
C GLN A 16 -5.73 -8.39 -19.00
N ALA A 17 -6.00 -7.77 -20.13
CA ALA A 17 -6.61 -6.47 -20.26
C ALA A 17 -7.95 -6.43 -19.49
N ASP A 18 -7.90 -5.92 -18.27
CA ASP A 18 -9.09 -5.43 -17.62
C ASP A 18 -8.75 -4.28 -16.69
N THR A 19 -9.23 -3.09 -17.09
CA THR A 19 -9.52 -1.91 -16.29
C THR A 19 -8.41 -1.39 -15.37
N GLY A 20 -7.64 -0.45 -15.90
CA GLY A 20 -6.86 0.49 -15.07
C GLY A 20 -5.58 -0.11 -14.53
N LEU A 21 -4.47 0.17 -15.20
CA LEU A 21 -3.11 -0.20 -14.78
C LEU A 21 -2.78 0.16 -13.32
N LEU A 22 -3.47 1.15 -12.75
CA LEU A 22 -3.37 1.53 -11.34
C LEU A 22 -4.79 1.62 -10.75
N PRO A 23 -5.10 0.90 -9.67
CA PRO A 23 -6.38 1.02 -8.99
C PRO A 23 -6.50 2.37 -8.28
N PHE A 24 -7.70 2.94 -8.20
CA PHE A 24 -7.97 4.11 -7.38
C PHE A 24 -7.97 3.78 -5.89
N SER A 25 -7.85 4.82 -5.08
CA SER A 25 -7.69 4.73 -3.62
C SER A 25 -8.82 3.98 -2.92
N ASP A 26 -10.04 4.07 -3.40
CA ASP A 26 -11.20 3.36 -2.83
C ASP A 26 -11.02 1.84 -2.81
N LEU A 27 -10.50 1.26 -3.91
CA LEU A 27 -10.20 -0.16 -4.01
C LEU A 27 -9.02 -0.57 -3.11
N LEU A 28 -7.97 0.26 -3.05
CA LEU A 28 -6.82 0.04 -2.18
C LEU A 28 -7.22 0.06 -0.70
N VAL A 29 -7.96 1.08 -0.28
CA VAL A 29 -8.43 1.22 1.11
C VAL A 29 -9.35 0.06 1.50
N ARG A 30 -10.23 -0.37 0.59
CA ARG A 30 -11.08 -1.56 0.82
C ARG A 30 -10.26 -2.83 0.94
N ALA A 31 -9.21 -3.00 0.10
CA ALA A 31 -8.30 -4.12 0.20
C ALA A 31 -7.55 -4.11 1.54
N CYS A 32 -7.02 -2.95 1.97
CA CYS A 32 -6.36 -2.77 3.26
C CYS A 32 -7.25 -3.15 4.46
N ARG A 33 -8.56 -2.96 4.34
CA ARG A 33 -9.55 -3.35 5.36
C ARG A 33 -9.98 -4.81 5.29
N GLY A 34 -9.34 -5.61 4.42
CA GLY A 34 -9.65 -7.03 4.26
C GLY A 34 -10.96 -7.32 3.50
N HIS A 35 -11.59 -6.31 2.89
CA HIS A 35 -12.75 -6.56 2.04
C HIS A 35 -12.36 -7.36 0.79
N ARG A 36 -13.25 -8.23 0.35
CA ARG A 36 -13.07 -8.90 -0.94
C ARG A 36 -13.19 -7.88 -2.06
N VAL A 37 -12.09 -7.65 -2.75
CA VAL A 37 -12.01 -6.80 -3.93
C VAL A 37 -11.61 -7.66 -5.12
N VAL A 38 -12.19 -7.37 -6.27
CA VAL A 38 -11.80 -7.98 -7.54
C VAL A 38 -10.85 -7.01 -8.21
N GLY A 39 -9.66 -7.48 -8.59
CA GLY A 39 -8.66 -6.64 -9.27
C GLY A 39 -7.29 -7.27 -9.29
N GLY A 40 -6.32 -6.51 -9.79
CA GLY A 40 -4.95 -6.95 -10.04
C GLY A 40 -4.10 -7.13 -8.77
N PRO A 41 -2.82 -7.51 -8.95
CA PRO A 41 -1.89 -7.82 -7.86
C PRO A 41 -1.67 -6.70 -6.86
N LEU A 42 -1.81 -5.43 -7.28
CA LEU A 42 -1.63 -4.26 -6.41
C LEU A 42 -2.57 -4.26 -5.21
N LEU A 43 -3.80 -4.79 -5.37
CA LEU A 43 -4.75 -4.89 -4.26
C LEU A 43 -4.33 -5.95 -3.24
N TRP A 44 -3.69 -7.03 -3.68
CA TRP A 44 -3.14 -8.05 -2.78
C TRP A 44 -1.93 -7.50 -2.02
N PHE A 45 -1.02 -6.81 -2.70
CA PHE A 45 0.12 -6.16 -2.04
C PHE A 45 -0.31 -5.11 -1.02
N ALA A 46 -1.31 -4.28 -1.33
CA ALA A 46 -1.86 -3.30 -0.41
C ALA A 46 -2.47 -3.95 0.85
N ARG A 47 -3.19 -5.06 0.68
CA ARG A 47 -3.69 -5.85 1.80
C ARG A 47 -2.58 -6.44 2.66
N ASP A 48 -1.53 -7.01 2.04
CA ASP A 48 -0.41 -7.60 2.77
C ASP A 48 0.39 -6.52 3.52
N LEU A 49 0.58 -5.32 2.94
CA LEU A 49 1.14 -4.17 3.63
C LEU A 49 0.31 -3.77 4.85
N ALA A 50 -1.02 -3.70 4.71
CA ALA A 50 -1.91 -3.38 5.82
C ALA A 50 -1.78 -4.41 6.97
N VAL A 51 -1.71 -5.70 6.68
CA VAL A 51 -1.47 -6.76 7.69
C VAL A 51 -0.14 -6.55 8.43
N LEU A 52 0.91 -6.11 7.75
CA LEU A 52 2.20 -5.81 8.38
C LEU A 52 2.11 -4.57 9.27
N HIS A 53 1.40 -3.53 8.83
CA HIS A 53 1.15 -2.35 9.65
C HIS A 53 0.29 -2.65 10.89
N GLU A 54 -0.73 -3.51 10.77
CA GLU A 54 -1.52 -3.97 11.92
C GLU A 54 -0.64 -4.68 12.96
N LYS A 55 0.23 -5.60 12.51
CA LYS A 55 1.18 -6.29 13.41
C LYS A 55 2.11 -5.30 14.12
N ARG A 56 2.52 -4.24 13.44
CA ARG A 56 3.37 -3.18 14.01
C ARG A 56 2.63 -2.35 15.07
N VAL A 57 1.35 -2.09 14.88
CA VAL A 57 0.51 -1.36 15.86
C VAL A 57 0.28 -2.21 17.10
N VAL A 58 -0.07 -3.48 16.93
CA VAL A 58 -0.35 -4.41 18.05
C VAL A 58 0.94 -4.81 18.80
N GLY A 59 2.07 -4.92 18.12
CA GLY A 59 3.36 -5.33 18.72
C GLY A 59 4.01 -4.29 19.65
N ARG A 60 3.47 -3.09 19.76
CA ARG A 60 4.00 -2.03 20.63
C ARG A 60 3.76 -2.24 22.14
N GLY A 61 3.10 -3.33 22.53
CA GLY A 61 2.77 -3.64 23.94
C GLY A 61 3.61 -4.74 24.61
N GLY A 62 4.65 -5.30 23.96
CA GLY A 62 5.41 -6.47 24.40
C GLY A 62 6.83 -6.23 24.92
N ARG A 63 7.61 -7.29 25.18
CA ARG A 63 8.98 -7.23 25.72
C ARG A 63 9.98 -6.69 24.70
N VAL A 64 10.76 -5.67 25.08
CA VAL A 64 11.61 -4.82 24.25
C VAL A 64 12.59 -5.53 23.30
N GLU A 65 13.15 -6.68 23.66
CA GLU A 65 14.14 -7.37 22.80
C GLU A 65 13.50 -8.24 21.69
N SER A 66 12.40 -8.91 22.01
CA SER A 66 11.62 -9.68 21.01
C SER A 66 11.00 -8.73 19.98
N ASP A 67 10.62 -7.53 20.41
CA ASP A 67 9.98 -6.51 19.58
C ASP A 67 10.93 -5.97 18.50
N ALA A 68 12.22 -5.78 18.79
CA ALA A 68 13.17 -5.22 17.83
C ALA A 68 13.48 -6.16 16.64
N VAL A 69 13.50 -7.47 16.87
CA VAL A 69 13.70 -8.47 15.82
C VAL A 69 12.45 -8.57 14.94
N VAL A 70 11.28 -8.65 15.57
CA VAL A 70 9.99 -8.71 14.88
C VAL A 70 9.75 -7.44 14.05
N LEU A 71 10.05 -6.26 14.60
CA LEU A 71 9.93 -5.00 13.88
C LEU A 71 10.84 -4.95 12.65
N ARG A 72 12.08 -5.43 12.77
CA ARG A 72 13.00 -5.52 11.61
C ARG A 72 12.48 -6.47 10.54
N GLU A 73 11.95 -7.60 10.92
CA GLU A 73 11.35 -8.55 9.97
C GLU A 73 10.14 -7.94 9.25
N ILE A 74 9.27 -7.23 9.98
CA ILE A 74 8.16 -6.48 9.39
C ILE A 74 8.67 -5.44 8.41
N ASP A 75 9.68 -4.65 8.77
CA ASP A 75 10.23 -3.60 7.91
C ASP A 75 10.90 -4.19 6.66
N CYS A 76 11.65 -5.31 6.78
CA CYS A 76 12.19 -6.03 5.63
C CYS A 76 11.07 -6.50 4.69
N ARG A 77 10.03 -7.13 5.23
CA ARG A 77 8.92 -7.64 4.42
C ARG A 77 8.12 -6.52 3.74
N ARG A 78 7.95 -5.38 4.41
CA ARG A 78 7.34 -4.19 3.80
C ARG A 78 8.17 -3.69 2.62
N SER A 79 9.50 -3.59 2.78
CA SER A 79 10.41 -3.17 1.71
C SER A 79 10.33 -4.11 0.50
N GLU A 80 10.25 -5.42 0.72
CA GLU A 80 10.08 -6.40 -0.36
C GLU A 80 8.76 -6.19 -1.13
N LEU A 81 7.65 -5.91 -0.42
CA LEU A 81 6.36 -5.65 -1.04
C LEU A 81 6.37 -4.33 -1.83
N VAL A 82 7.00 -3.29 -1.29
CA VAL A 82 7.17 -2.01 -2.00
C VAL A 82 7.93 -2.22 -3.30
N LEU A 83 9.06 -2.94 -3.26
CA LEU A 83 9.83 -3.27 -4.47
C LEU A 83 9.02 -4.11 -5.47
N ALA A 84 8.22 -5.07 -5.00
CA ALA A 84 7.37 -5.87 -5.86
C ALA A 84 6.27 -5.03 -6.56
N ILE A 85 5.69 -4.05 -5.85
CA ILE A 85 4.76 -3.09 -6.43
C ILE A 85 5.46 -2.26 -7.50
N ASP A 86 6.63 -1.71 -7.19
CA ASP A 86 7.38 -0.84 -8.10
C ASP A 86 7.80 -1.58 -9.37
N ASP A 87 8.28 -2.80 -9.25
CA ASP A 87 8.63 -3.65 -10.37
C ASP A 87 7.40 -4.00 -11.24
N TRP A 88 6.24 -4.24 -10.62
CA TRP A 88 5.00 -4.44 -11.36
C TRP A 88 4.56 -3.18 -12.12
N VAL A 89 4.64 -2.02 -11.48
CA VAL A 89 4.30 -0.72 -12.08
C VAL A 89 5.23 -0.38 -13.24
N LEU A 90 6.54 -0.56 -13.09
CA LEU A 90 7.52 -0.30 -14.14
C LEU A 90 7.29 -1.15 -15.39
N ARG A 91 6.81 -2.39 -15.24
CA ARG A 91 6.49 -3.27 -16.37
C ARG A 91 5.16 -2.96 -17.05
N GLY A 92 4.19 -2.48 -16.30
CA GLY A 92 2.81 -2.33 -16.76
C GLY A 92 2.40 -0.91 -17.14
N VAL A 93 2.99 0.11 -16.51
CA VAL A 93 2.58 1.51 -16.69
C VAL A 93 3.52 2.22 -17.66
N PRO A 94 3.02 2.76 -18.78
CA PRO A 94 3.85 3.53 -19.71
C PRO A 94 4.47 4.74 -19.01
N GLN A 95 5.82 4.80 -18.96
CA GLN A 95 6.54 5.78 -18.13
C GLN A 95 6.88 7.09 -18.84
N HIS A 96 6.78 7.18 -20.18
CA HIS A 96 7.48 8.24 -20.87
C HIS A 96 6.61 9.10 -21.77
N ARG A 97 6.32 10.30 -21.30
CA ARG A 97 6.11 11.45 -22.18
C ARG A 97 7.21 12.48 -21.95
N LEU A 98 7.85 12.95 -23.02
CA LEU A 98 8.78 14.06 -22.98
C LEU A 98 8.09 15.25 -22.28
N GLY A 99 8.75 15.82 -21.26
CA GLY A 99 8.21 16.94 -20.49
C GLY A 99 7.36 16.60 -19.26
N ALA A 100 7.09 15.30 -18.97
CA ALA A 100 6.39 14.91 -17.75
C ALA A 100 7.22 15.25 -16.49
N THR A 101 6.58 15.87 -15.52
CA THR A 101 7.22 16.18 -14.22
C THR A 101 7.54 14.91 -13.45
N LEU A 102 8.77 14.81 -12.93
CA LEU A 102 9.17 13.68 -12.08
C LEU A 102 8.41 13.71 -10.75
N HIS A 103 7.80 12.59 -10.38
CA HIS A 103 7.37 12.37 -9.00
C HIS A 103 8.55 11.89 -8.15
N THR A 104 8.63 12.31 -6.90
CA THR A 104 9.79 12.04 -6.04
C THR A 104 9.74 10.69 -5.34
N GLU A 105 8.60 10.04 -5.36
CA GLU A 105 8.39 8.75 -4.69
C GLU A 105 7.86 7.71 -5.68
N THR A 106 8.13 6.44 -5.39
CA THR A 106 7.57 5.31 -6.13
C THR A 106 6.10 5.07 -5.77
N ILE A 107 5.36 4.41 -6.64
CA ILE A 107 3.97 4.01 -6.35
C ILE A 107 3.92 3.05 -5.16
N GLY A 108 4.90 2.15 -5.04
CA GLY A 108 4.98 1.24 -3.89
C GLY A 108 5.10 1.98 -2.56
N ALA A 109 5.95 3.01 -2.49
CA ALA A 109 6.09 3.84 -1.30
C ALA A 109 4.80 4.61 -0.96
N VAL A 110 4.07 5.09 -1.97
CA VAL A 110 2.79 5.79 -1.77
C VAL A 110 1.71 4.82 -1.29
N ILE A 111 1.62 3.62 -1.87
CA ILE A 111 0.67 2.58 -1.44
C ILE A 111 0.98 2.10 -0.02
N ASP A 112 2.25 1.93 0.34
CA ASP A 112 2.64 1.56 1.71
C ASP A 112 2.18 2.60 2.73
N ARG A 113 2.33 3.89 2.43
CA ARG A 113 1.86 4.98 3.28
C ARG A 113 0.32 5.04 3.38
N LEU A 114 -0.36 4.77 2.27
CA LEU A 114 -1.83 4.69 2.24
C LEU A 114 -2.32 3.51 3.11
N ALA A 115 -1.64 2.36 3.04
CA ALA A 115 -1.94 1.19 3.86
C ALA A 115 -1.72 1.49 5.36
N GLU A 116 -0.59 2.13 5.72
CA GLU A 116 -0.33 2.57 7.10
C GLU A 116 -1.43 3.51 7.61
N SER A 117 -1.79 4.52 6.83
CA SER A 117 -2.82 5.49 7.20
C SER A 117 -4.20 4.84 7.36
N SER A 118 -4.55 3.89 6.47
CA SER A 118 -5.78 3.10 6.57
C SER A 118 -5.86 2.29 7.86
N VAL A 119 -4.76 1.62 8.24
CA VAL A 119 -4.66 0.85 9.49
C VAL A 119 -4.79 1.78 10.71
N ARG A 120 -4.10 2.92 10.70
CA ARG A 120 -4.16 3.90 11.80
C ARG A 120 -5.56 4.46 11.99
N ALA A 121 -6.22 4.86 10.90
CA ALA A 121 -7.58 5.37 10.94
C ALA A 121 -8.58 4.32 11.47
N HIS A 122 -8.44 3.06 11.03
CA HIS A 122 -9.26 1.96 11.52
C HIS A 122 -8.99 1.65 13.00
N HIS A 123 -7.73 1.60 13.42
CA HIS A 123 -7.37 1.40 14.82
C HIS A 123 -7.92 2.52 15.71
N ALA A 124 -7.82 3.78 15.28
CA ALA A 124 -8.41 4.92 16.00
C ALA A 124 -9.93 4.75 16.15
N LEU A 125 -10.63 4.34 15.10
CA LEU A 125 -12.07 4.08 15.15
C LEU A 125 -12.46 3.00 16.16
N MET A 126 -11.61 2.00 16.34
CA MET A 126 -11.89 0.86 17.25
C MET A 126 -11.48 1.12 18.71
N THR A 127 -10.68 2.16 18.97
CA THR A 127 -10.06 2.39 20.28
C THR A 127 -10.36 3.75 20.91
N LEU A 128 -10.82 4.72 20.14
CA LEU A 128 -11.11 6.08 20.58
C LEU A 128 -12.60 6.36 20.56
N ASP A 129 -13.02 7.34 21.35
CA ASP A 129 -14.40 7.83 21.34
C ASP A 129 -14.70 8.61 20.04
N ALA A 130 -15.99 8.66 19.67
CA ALA A 130 -16.44 9.30 18.42
C ALA A 130 -16.08 10.79 18.33
N ASP A 131 -15.98 11.46 19.46
CA ASP A 131 -15.66 12.91 19.56
C ASP A 131 -14.15 13.18 19.71
N ASP A 132 -13.29 12.14 19.65
CA ASP A 132 -11.85 12.30 19.81
C ASP A 132 -11.22 12.99 18.60
N GLU A 133 -10.46 14.07 18.85
CA GLU A 133 -9.76 14.81 17.80
C GLU A 133 -8.74 13.96 17.04
N LEU A 134 -8.13 12.98 17.71
CA LEU A 134 -7.17 12.07 17.05
C LEU A 134 -7.87 11.13 16.06
N LEU A 135 -9.10 10.70 16.36
CA LEU A 135 -9.91 9.95 15.43
C LEU A 135 -10.21 10.77 14.16
N HIS A 136 -10.69 11.98 14.33
CA HIS A 136 -10.99 12.89 13.21
C HIS A 136 -9.73 13.19 12.38
N SER A 137 -8.61 13.49 13.06
CA SER A 137 -7.33 13.75 12.40
C SER A 137 -6.84 12.56 11.59
N ALA A 138 -6.95 11.33 12.12
CA ALA A 138 -6.53 10.11 11.40
C ALA A 138 -7.36 9.87 10.13
N TRP A 139 -8.68 10.09 10.21
CA TRP A 139 -9.55 9.95 9.04
C TRP A 139 -9.35 11.05 8.01
N HIS A 140 -9.16 12.28 8.46
CA HIS A 140 -8.85 13.41 7.57
C HIS A 140 -7.54 13.16 6.80
N HIS A 141 -6.50 12.75 7.51
CA HIS A 141 -5.21 12.40 6.89
C HIS A 141 -5.34 11.26 5.87
N LEU A 142 -6.13 10.21 6.17
CA LEU A 142 -6.39 9.15 5.20
C LEU A 142 -7.10 9.68 3.95
N ALA A 143 -8.09 10.55 4.12
CA ALA A 143 -8.82 11.15 3.00
C ALA A 143 -7.90 12.00 2.11
N GLU A 144 -7.07 12.85 2.71
CA GLU A 144 -6.09 13.67 1.96
C GLU A 144 -5.09 12.80 1.17
N LEU A 145 -4.58 11.73 1.77
CA LEU A 145 -3.69 10.80 1.08
C LEU A 145 -4.39 10.06 -0.06
N ALA A 146 -5.66 9.67 0.13
CA ALA A 146 -6.46 8.99 -0.88
C ALA A 146 -6.70 9.90 -2.09
N ASP A 147 -7.09 11.14 -1.86
CA ASP A 147 -7.30 12.14 -2.92
C ASP A 147 -5.98 12.44 -3.67
N ALA A 148 -4.88 12.64 -2.94
CA ALA A 148 -3.57 12.89 -3.52
C ALA A 148 -3.05 11.70 -4.35
N TYR A 149 -3.33 10.47 -3.91
CA TYR A 149 -3.01 9.27 -4.68
C TYR A 149 -3.84 9.20 -5.98
N ASP A 150 -5.13 9.48 -5.91
CA ASP A 150 -6.00 9.46 -7.08
C ASP A 150 -5.59 10.52 -8.12
N ASP A 151 -5.15 11.69 -7.66
CA ASP A 151 -4.58 12.73 -8.54
C ASP A 151 -3.26 12.26 -9.17
N LEU A 152 -2.39 11.61 -8.40
CA LEU A 152 -1.16 11.01 -8.92
C LEU A 152 -1.46 9.98 -10.00
N VAL A 153 -2.41 9.06 -9.76
CA VAL A 153 -2.82 8.04 -10.74
C VAL A 153 -3.30 8.70 -12.03
N ARG A 154 -4.18 9.71 -11.94
CA ARG A 154 -4.67 10.44 -13.12
C ARG A 154 -3.54 11.13 -13.88
N ASP A 155 -2.58 11.73 -13.19
CA ASP A 155 -1.45 12.41 -13.79
C ASP A 155 -0.48 11.44 -14.48
N VAL A 156 -0.19 10.30 -13.86
CA VAL A 156 0.67 9.26 -14.42
C VAL A 156 0.02 8.66 -15.67
N LEU A 157 -1.24 8.25 -15.61
CA LEU A 157 -1.96 7.67 -16.73
C LEU A 157 -2.14 8.67 -17.89
N ALA A 158 -2.28 9.95 -17.59
CA ALA A 158 -2.34 11.02 -18.58
C ALA A 158 -0.95 11.42 -19.12
N GLY A 159 0.14 10.89 -18.55
CA GLY A 159 1.52 11.21 -18.94
C GLY A 159 1.95 12.63 -18.56
N ARG A 160 1.29 13.27 -17.61
CA ARG A 160 1.68 14.55 -17.03
C ARG A 160 2.77 14.38 -15.96
N ARG A 161 2.79 13.23 -15.31
CA ARG A 161 3.77 12.88 -14.28
C ARG A 161 4.44 11.55 -14.61
N ARG A 162 5.75 11.47 -14.43
CA ARG A 162 6.54 10.24 -14.56
C ARG A 162 7.02 9.78 -13.19
N LEU A 163 7.09 8.47 -13.01
CA LEU A 163 7.57 7.84 -11.79
C LEU A 163 9.10 7.69 -11.81
N PRO A 164 9.76 7.63 -10.64
CA PRO A 164 11.19 7.34 -10.57
C PRO A 164 11.48 5.89 -10.97
N GLU A 165 12.65 5.69 -11.59
CA GLU A 165 13.16 4.40 -12.06
C GLU A 165 14.42 4.03 -11.23
N TRP A 166 14.25 3.50 -10.00
CA TRP A 166 15.37 2.99 -9.20
C TRP A 166 15.03 1.71 -8.47
#